data_9c5dc3c8bb8aaa6481897656e01dbf1c
#
_entry.id   9c5dc3c8bb8aaa6481897656e01dbf1c
#
_cell.length_a   1.000
_cell.length_b   1.000
_cell.length_c   1.000
_cell.angle_alpha   90.00
_cell.angle_beta   90.00
_cell.angle_gamma   90.00
#
_symmetry.space_group_name_H-M   'P 1'
#
loop_
_entity.id
_entity.type
_entity.pdbx_description
1 polymer ?
#
loop_
_entity_poly.entity_id
_entity_poly.type
_entity_poly.pdbx_seq_one_letter_code
_entity_poly.pdbx_strand_id
1 'polypeptide(L)'
;MTTPAAAKAVLLGRLRRAEEQAESLARLKDQIHEAIAQVDTAISGSATGIDRHALAELQANLDELDRLVRTMRAAVVEGRRFADSLG
;
A
#
# COMPACT_ATOMS: atom_id res chain seq x y z
N MET A 1 14.48 8.37 31.40
CA MET A 1 14.03 6.98 31.26
C MET A 1 12.58 6.98 30.76
N THR A 2 12.30 6.23 29.70
CA THR A 2 10.95 6.17 29.10
C THR A 2 10.11 5.16 29.90
N THR A 3 8.92 5.58 30.36
CA THR A 3 7.99 4.67 31.01
C THR A 3 7.35 3.73 29.99
N PRO A 4 6.85 2.55 30.41
CA PRO A 4 6.11 1.66 29.49
C PRO A 4 4.90 2.36 28.86
N ALA A 5 4.19 3.19 29.61
CA ALA A 5 3.04 3.95 29.09
C ALA A 5 3.46 4.96 28.02
N ALA A 6 4.59 5.67 28.23
CA ALA A 6 5.12 6.60 27.24
C ALA A 6 5.59 5.87 25.98
N ALA A 7 6.28 4.74 26.14
CA ALA A 7 6.71 3.92 25.01
C ALA A 7 5.52 3.41 24.20
N LYS A 8 4.47 2.96 24.87
CA LYS A 8 3.23 2.51 24.23
C LYS A 8 2.58 3.64 23.43
N ALA A 9 2.49 4.84 24.00
CA ALA A 9 1.90 5.99 23.33
C ALA A 9 2.67 6.37 22.07
N VAL A 10 4.00 6.37 22.10
CA VAL A 10 4.84 6.64 20.94
C VAL A 10 4.62 5.58 19.86
N LEU A 11 4.61 4.30 20.25
CA LEU A 11 4.39 3.20 19.33
C LEU A 11 3.03 3.31 18.64
N LEU A 12 1.95 3.54 19.41
CA LEU A 12 0.60 3.69 18.85
C LEU A 12 0.51 4.86 17.88
N GLY A 13 1.21 5.98 18.16
CA GLY A 13 1.27 7.12 17.25
C GLY A 13 1.94 6.76 15.92
N ARG A 14 3.04 6.00 15.98
CA ARG A 14 3.74 5.53 14.77
C ARG A 14 2.90 4.54 13.97
N LEU A 15 2.19 3.65 14.65
CA LEU A 15 1.30 2.69 14.00
C LEU A 15 0.15 3.38 13.30
N ARG A 16 -0.40 4.44 13.90
CA ARG A 16 -1.45 5.25 13.27
C ARG A 16 -0.96 5.90 11.98
N ARG A 17 0.25 6.46 11.99
CA ARG A 17 0.85 7.04 10.78
C ARG A 17 1.07 5.98 9.70
N ALA A 18 1.56 4.80 10.08
CA ALA A 18 1.76 3.71 9.14
C ALA A 18 0.44 3.28 8.51
N GLU A 19 -0.63 3.23 9.28
CA GLU A 19 -1.98 2.90 8.79
C GLU A 19 -2.47 3.96 7.80
N GLU A 20 -2.29 5.25 8.11
CA GLU A 20 -2.65 6.35 7.22
C GLU A 20 -1.86 6.28 5.91
N GLN A 21 -0.57 5.96 5.98
CA GLN A 21 0.26 5.78 4.79
C GLN A 21 -0.21 4.59 3.96
N ALA A 22 -0.57 3.47 4.59
CA ALA A 22 -1.11 2.32 3.89
C ALA A 22 -2.42 2.66 3.16
N GLU A 23 -3.31 3.43 3.78
CA GLU A 23 -4.53 3.90 3.15
C GLU A 23 -4.26 4.82 1.97
N SER A 24 -3.30 5.73 2.09
CA SER A 24 -2.90 6.62 0.99
C SER A 24 -2.35 5.83 -0.19
N LEU A 25 -1.52 4.83 0.08
CA LEU A 25 -0.99 3.95 -0.96
C LEU A 25 -2.08 3.10 -1.61
N ALA A 26 -3.06 2.64 -0.83
CA ALA A 26 -4.20 1.89 -1.36
C ALA A 26 -5.03 2.76 -2.31
N ARG A 27 -5.28 4.02 -1.96
CA ARG A 27 -5.97 4.96 -2.86
C ARG A 27 -5.18 5.22 -4.13
N LEU A 28 -3.87 5.42 -4.01
CA LEU A 28 -2.99 5.61 -5.16
C LEU A 28 -3.03 4.37 -6.08
N LYS A 29 -2.98 3.18 -5.50
CA LYS A 29 -3.10 1.92 -6.23
C LYS A 29 -4.39 1.89 -7.05
N ASP A 30 -5.51 2.26 -6.45
CA ASP A 30 -6.80 2.26 -7.13
C ASP A 30 -6.83 3.28 -8.28
N GLN A 31 -6.24 4.46 -8.09
CA GLN A 31 -6.13 5.48 -9.12
C GLN A 31 -5.25 5.01 -10.29
N ILE A 32 -4.14 4.35 -10.00
CA ILE A 32 -3.25 3.80 -11.03
C ILE A 32 -3.95 2.68 -11.79
N HIS A 33 -4.67 1.81 -11.08
CA HIS A 33 -5.45 0.74 -11.70
C HIS A 33 -6.47 1.29 -12.69
N GLU A 34 -7.19 2.33 -12.30
CA GLU A 34 -8.15 3.00 -13.18
C GLU A 34 -7.47 3.64 -14.39
N ALA A 35 -6.33 4.30 -14.18
CA ALA A 35 -5.57 4.91 -15.27
C ALA A 35 -5.07 3.86 -16.26
N ILE A 36 -4.61 2.71 -15.78
CA ILE A 36 -4.20 1.59 -16.65
C ILE A 36 -5.38 1.10 -17.49
N ALA A 37 -6.55 0.96 -16.89
CA ALA A 37 -7.76 0.53 -17.61
C ALA A 37 -8.14 1.53 -18.71
N GLN A 38 -8.01 2.83 -18.43
CA GLN A 38 -8.30 3.88 -19.42
C GLN A 38 -7.29 3.84 -20.57
N VAL A 39 -6.01 3.67 -20.28
CA VAL A 39 -4.97 3.56 -21.32
C VAL A 39 -5.21 2.30 -22.17
N ASP A 40 -5.49 1.17 -21.53
CA ASP A 40 -5.77 -0.08 -22.23
C ASP A 40 -6.96 0.08 -23.21
N THR A 41 -8.03 0.73 -22.76
CA THR A 41 -9.17 1.03 -23.62
C THR A 41 -8.78 1.92 -24.79
N ALA A 42 -7.97 2.96 -24.54
CA ALA A 42 -7.54 3.90 -25.57
C ALA A 42 -6.69 3.26 -26.64
N ILE A 43 -5.85 2.29 -26.32
CA ILE A 43 -4.93 1.64 -27.26
C ILE A 43 -5.47 0.34 -27.84
N SER A 44 -6.62 -0.14 -27.39
CA SER A 44 -7.14 -1.48 -27.77
C SER A 44 -7.32 -1.66 -29.27
N GLY A 45 -7.58 -0.58 -30.02
CA GLY A 45 -7.75 -0.64 -31.48
C GLY A 45 -6.46 -0.50 -32.26
N SER A 46 -5.35 -0.12 -31.64
CA SER A 46 -4.08 0.17 -32.29
C SER A 46 -2.87 -0.37 -31.54
N ALA A 47 -3.08 -1.22 -30.52
CA ALA A 47 -2.04 -1.69 -29.65
C ALA A 47 -0.96 -2.48 -30.40
N THR A 48 0.29 -2.06 -30.23
CA THR A 48 1.47 -2.79 -30.65
C THR A 48 1.94 -3.73 -29.55
N GLY A 49 2.87 -4.63 -29.85
CA GLY A 49 3.48 -5.49 -28.84
C GLY A 49 4.18 -4.68 -27.74
N ILE A 50 4.71 -3.49 -28.09
CA ILE A 50 5.38 -2.60 -27.12
C ILE A 50 4.37 -2.05 -26.12
N ASP A 51 3.22 -1.60 -26.61
CA ASP A 51 2.16 -1.03 -25.74
C ASP A 51 1.65 -2.09 -24.76
N ARG A 52 1.44 -3.31 -25.21
CA ARG A 52 1.00 -4.41 -24.36
C ARG A 52 2.04 -4.79 -23.35
N HIS A 53 3.32 -4.78 -23.72
CA HIS A 53 4.41 -5.05 -22.80
C HIS A 53 4.48 -3.98 -21.70
N ALA A 54 4.37 -2.71 -22.06
CA ALA A 54 4.35 -1.61 -21.11
C ALA A 54 3.19 -1.73 -20.12
N LEU A 55 1.99 -2.09 -20.61
CA LEU A 55 0.83 -2.29 -19.74
C LEU A 55 1.04 -3.48 -18.80
N ALA A 56 1.64 -4.57 -19.28
CA ALA A 56 1.95 -5.72 -18.44
C ALA A 56 2.93 -5.36 -17.31
N GLU A 57 3.95 -4.55 -17.60
CA GLU A 57 4.89 -4.08 -16.59
C GLU A 57 4.20 -3.19 -15.55
N LEU A 58 3.33 -2.28 -16.00
CA LEU A 58 2.55 -1.43 -15.09
C LEU A 58 1.64 -2.27 -14.18
N GLN A 59 1.00 -3.30 -14.74
CA GLN A 59 0.16 -4.20 -13.96
C GLN A 59 0.98 -4.99 -12.93
N ALA A 60 2.17 -5.46 -13.30
CA ALA A 60 3.07 -6.14 -12.36
C ALA A 60 3.50 -5.23 -11.21
N ASN A 61 3.81 -3.96 -11.51
CA ASN A 61 4.16 -2.96 -10.49
C ASN A 61 2.96 -2.69 -9.56
N LEU A 62 1.76 -2.64 -10.12
CA LEU A 62 0.54 -2.46 -9.34
C LEU A 62 0.31 -3.62 -8.38
N ASP A 63 0.56 -4.85 -8.82
CA ASP A 63 0.44 -6.05 -7.99
C ASP A 63 1.45 -6.02 -6.83
N GLU A 64 2.67 -5.53 -7.07
CA GLU A 64 3.67 -5.36 -6.03
C GLU A 64 3.26 -4.29 -5.02
N LEU A 65 2.67 -3.19 -5.49
CA LEU A 65 2.15 -2.14 -4.61
C LEU A 65 1.02 -2.69 -3.72
N ASP A 66 0.13 -3.48 -4.28
CA ASP A 66 -0.93 -4.14 -3.52
C ASP A 66 -0.36 -5.04 -2.43
N ARG A 67 0.68 -5.80 -2.75
CA ARG A 67 1.37 -6.66 -1.79
C ARG A 67 2.01 -5.84 -0.67
N LEU A 68 2.64 -4.71 -1.02
CA LEU A 68 3.24 -3.80 -0.03
C LEU A 68 2.18 -3.27 0.92
N VAL A 69 1.05 -2.81 0.42
CA VAL A 69 -0.05 -2.30 1.25
C VAL A 69 -0.53 -3.39 2.23
N ARG A 70 -0.71 -4.61 1.75
CA ARG A 70 -1.12 -5.74 2.61
C ARG A 70 -0.08 -6.05 3.69
N THR A 71 1.20 -6.00 3.33
CA THR A 71 2.31 -6.22 4.27
C THR A 71 2.33 -5.12 5.34
N MET A 72 2.16 -3.86 4.94
CA MET A 72 2.09 -2.74 5.88
C MET A 72 0.93 -2.90 6.86
N ARG A 73 -0.24 -3.28 6.37
CA ARG A 73 -1.42 -3.49 7.22
C ARG A 73 -1.22 -4.64 8.20
N ALA A 74 -0.61 -5.73 7.74
CA ALA A 74 -0.27 -6.86 8.62
C ALA A 74 0.72 -6.44 9.70
N ALA A 75 1.73 -5.64 9.36
CA ALA A 75 2.70 -5.13 10.33
C ALA A 75 2.03 -4.22 11.37
N VAL A 76 1.07 -3.39 10.96
CA VAL A 76 0.30 -2.55 11.88
C VAL A 76 -0.49 -3.41 12.87
N VAL A 77 -1.14 -4.46 12.40
CA VAL A 77 -1.89 -5.39 13.27
C VAL A 77 -0.96 -6.03 14.31
N GLU A 78 0.20 -6.52 13.88
CA GLU A 78 1.16 -7.13 14.80
C GLU A 78 1.74 -6.09 15.77
N GLY A 79 2.01 -4.88 15.28
CA GLY A 79 2.48 -3.79 16.12
C GLY A 79 1.47 -3.41 17.20
N ARG A 80 0.18 -3.41 16.89
CA ARG A 80 -0.88 -3.15 17.87
C ARG A 80 -0.96 -4.23 18.93
N ARG A 81 -0.81 -5.49 18.54
CA ARG A 81 -0.75 -6.61 19.50
C ARG A 81 0.41 -6.44 20.46
N PHE A 82 1.57 -6.06 19.92
CA PHE A 82 2.75 -5.78 20.74
C PHE A 82 2.49 -4.60 21.69
N ALA A 83 1.89 -3.52 21.19
CA ALA A 83 1.56 -2.35 22.01
C ALA A 83 0.61 -2.74 23.16
N ASP A 84 -0.39 -3.57 22.88
CA ASP A 84 -1.33 -4.05 23.89
C ASP A 84 -0.64 -4.87 24.98
N SER A 85 0.44 -5.58 24.64
CA SER A 85 1.22 -6.35 25.61
C SER A 85 2.08 -5.47 26.54
N LEU A 86 2.26 -4.21 26.21
CA LEU A 86 3.07 -3.28 27.03
C LEU A 86 2.32 -2.74 28.25
N GLY A 87 1.15 -3.16 28.44
CA GLY A 87 0.48 -2.76 29.65
C GLY A 87 -0.89 -2.35 29.57
#